data_42b255cd853fea9c38bf3abc208747c0
#
_entry.id   42b255cd853fea9c38bf3abc208747c0
#
_cell.length_a   1.000
_cell.length_b   1.000
_cell.length_c   1.000
_cell.angle_alpha   90.00
_cell.angle_beta   90.00
_cell.angle_gamma   90.00
#
_symmetry.space_group_name_H-M   'P 1'
#
loop_
_entity.id
_entity.type
_entity.pdbx_description
1 polymer ?
#
loop_
_entity_poly.entity_id
_entity_poly.type
_entity_poly.pdbx_seq_one_letter_code
_entity_poly.pdbx_strand_id
1 'polypeptide(L)'
;MRRRPPHPAWGRHATVLTIIGKRLVSLIFVLFSITLITFLVGHLAPGDPVLVMMGARRDPTTYQHLLQQYGLDRPWWEQYLRYLGGLVQGNLGLSYRYPGRPVIDLLRHGLGVSIALGGVALLVSVVIGIPAGVLAAVRQNTVADRVILLFMLSLYAIPSFVLIPILRALDTFLFRAGLPYLPVAGWGAAAHWVLPVAVLAAATTGNLARLTRAAMLEVLRHDYVRTAVAKGLTPRQVTWRHAFRNAVLPVVTVLGPSLAFLVTGAFVVENLFAIPGIGFLAIQAIGQRDYPVLLGTTVVLAAAVIIMNLITDLVYVALDPRVRIA
;
A
#
# COMPACT_ATOMS: atom_id res chain seq x y z
N MET A 1 -21.62 -41.67 -13.45
CA MET A 1 -20.61 -40.70 -13.01
C MET A 1 -19.39 -40.78 -13.93
N ARG A 2 -19.27 -39.89 -14.90
CA ARG A 2 -18.07 -39.82 -15.80
C ARG A 2 -16.99 -39.05 -15.09
N ARG A 3 -15.88 -39.72 -14.73
CA ARG A 3 -14.66 -39.07 -14.24
C ARG A 3 -14.08 -38.20 -15.36
N ARG A 4 -14.03 -36.88 -15.17
CA ARG A 4 -13.29 -36.01 -16.08
C ARG A 4 -11.79 -36.31 -15.93
N PRO A 5 -11.03 -36.41 -17.04
CA PRO A 5 -9.60 -36.67 -16.98
C PRO A 5 -8.87 -35.52 -16.26
N PRO A 6 -7.77 -35.81 -15.55
CA PRO A 6 -6.94 -34.79 -14.91
C PRO A 6 -6.37 -33.87 -15.99
N HIS A 7 -6.53 -32.55 -15.83
CA HIS A 7 -6.02 -31.56 -16.77
C HIS A 7 -4.48 -31.61 -16.79
N PRO A 8 -3.84 -31.61 -17.97
CA PRO A 8 -2.40 -31.69 -18.07
C PRO A 8 -1.72 -30.44 -17.45
N ALA A 9 -0.58 -30.67 -16.77
CA ALA A 9 0.21 -29.64 -16.10
C ALA A 9 0.64 -28.48 -17.02
N TRP A 10 0.70 -28.69 -18.30
CA TRP A 10 1.06 -27.75 -19.38
C TRP A 10 0.14 -26.50 -19.42
N GLY A 11 -1.12 -26.60 -19.04
CA GLY A 11 -2.04 -25.47 -19.01
C GLY A 11 -1.71 -24.42 -17.95
N ARG A 12 -1.04 -24.81 -16.86
CA ARG A 12 -0.70 -23.87 -15.76
C ARG A 12 0.45 -22.93 -16.14
N HIS A 13 1.50 -23.45 -16.78
CA HIS A 13 2.65 -22.64 -17.18
C HIS A 13 2.28 -21.63 -18.26
N ALA A 14 1.45 -22.02 -19.23
CA ALA A 14 0.94 -21.12 -20.25
C ALA A 14 0.08 -19.98 -19.65
N THR A 15 -0.75 -20.28 -18.66
CA THR A 15 -1.57 -19.28 -17.97
C THR A 15 -0.72 -18.28 -17.18
N VAL A 16 0.28 -18.77 -16.42
CA VAL A 16 1.18 -17.90 -15.63
C VAL A 16 1.99 -16.98 -16.54
N LEU A 17 2.58 -17.50 -17.60
CA LEU A 17 3.34 -16.70 -18.59
C LEU A 17 2.49 -15.64 -19.25
N THR A 18 1.24 -15.95 -19.59
CA THR A 18 0.29 -14.99 -20.15
C THR A 18 -0.05 -13.88 -19.18
N ILE A 19 -0.27 -14.21 -17.89
CA ILE A 19 -0.53 -13.22 -16.85
C ILE A 19 0.68 -12.28 -16.69
N ILE A 20 1.88 -12.84 -16.57
CA ILE A 20 3.11 -12.05 -16.45
C ILE A 20 3.28 -11.14 -17.66
N GLY A 21 3.09 -11.65 -18.88
CA GLY A 21 3.21 -10.87 -20.12
C GLY A 21 2.22 -9.70 -20.17
N LYS A 22 0.94 -9.95 -19.90
CA LYS A 22 -0.10 -8.90 -19.82
C LYS A 22 0.25 -7.85 -18.75
N ARG A 23 0.75 -8.27 -17.57
CA ARG A 23 1.12 -7.35 -16.50
C ARG A 23 2.36 -6.52 -16.82
N LEU A 24 3.35 -7.09 -17.53
CA LEU A 24 4.51 -6.33 -18.00
C LEU A 24 4.12 -5.26 -19.03
N VAL A 25 3.26 -5.60 -19.99
CA VAL A 25 2.74 -4.61 -20.94
C VAL A 25 1.95 -3.51 -20.21
N SER A 26 1.09 -3.88 -19.29
CA SER A 26 0.35 -2.92 -18.45
C SER A 26 1.30 -2.04 -17.62
N LEU A 27 2.37 -2.60 -17.05
CA LEU A 27 3.38 -1.86 -16.31
C LEU A 27 4.02 -0.78 -17.17
N ILE A 28 4.49 -1.14 -18.37
CA ILE A 28 5.13 -0.20 -19.29
C ILE A 28 4.15 0.93 -19.66
N PHE A 29 2.92 0.58 -20.02
CA PHE A 29 1.90 1.57 -20.39
C PHE A 29 1.56 2.51 -19.24
N VAL A 30 1.36 1.97 -18.04
CA VAL A 30 1.05 2.78 -16.84
C VAL A 30 2.24 3.66 -16.46
N LEU A 31 3.47 3.12 -16.46
CA LEU A 31 4.66 3.91 -16.15
C LEU A 31 4.88 5.03 -17.16
N PHE A 32 4.72 4.74 -18.46
CA PHE A 32 4.80 5.77 -19.49
C PHE A 32 3.75 6.87 -19.30
N SER A 33 2.48 6.48 -19.11
CA SER A 33 1.38 7.43 -18.96
C SER A 33 1.53 8.30 -17.71
N ILE A 34 1.84 7.69 -16.57
CA ILE A 34 1.94 8.41 -15.29
C ILE A 34 3.18 9.31 -15.25
N THR A 35 4.30 8.86 -15.80
CA THR A 35 5.51 9.71 -15.88
C THR A 35 5.30 10.88 -16.83
N LEU A 36 4.64 10.67 -17.97
CA LEU A 36 4.32 11.75 -18.90
C LEU A 36 3.41 12.79 -18.25
N ILE A 37 2.33 12.35 -17.60
CA ILE A 37 1.41 13.25 -16.91
C ILE A 37 2.13 14.02 -15.79
N THR A 38 2.90 13.32 -14.94
CA THR A 38 3.62 13.95 -13.83
C THR A 38 4.68 14.93 -14.34
N PHE A 39 5.39 14.58 -15.42
CA PHE A 39 6.37 15.46 -16.06
C PHE A 39 5.71 16.72 -16.60
N LEU A 40 4.61 16.59 -17.35
CA LEU A 40 3.90 17.73 -17.92
C LEU A 40 3.31 18.62 -16.83
N VAL A 41 2.70 18.05 -15.79
CA VAL A 41 2.19 18.82 -14.65
C VAL A 41 3.31 19.56 -13.94
N GLY A 42 4.46 18.92 -13.72
CA GLY A 42 5.64 19.57 -13.15
C GLY A 42 6.18 20.69 -14.03
N HIS A 43 6.23 20.48 -15.34
CA HIS A 43 6.73 21.49 -16.30
C HIS A 43 5.78 22.69 -16.44
N LEU A 44 4.45 22.46 -16.35
CA LEU A 44 3.44 23.51 -16.42
C LEU A 44 3.23 24.23 -15.08
N ALA A 45 3.74 23.67 -13.98
CA ALA A 45 3.58 24.26 -12.64
C ALA A 45 4.30 25.64 -12.58
N PRO A 46 3.64 26.68 -12.07
CA PRO A 46 4.22 28.02 -12.02
C PRO A 46 5.46 28.05 -11.11
N GLY A 47 6.57 28.63 -11.62
CA GLY A 47 7.83 28.84 -10.92
C GLY A 47 9.01 28.10 -11.52
N ASP A 48 10.18 28.60 -11.23
CA ASP A 48 11.46 28.14 -11.79
C ASP A 48 12.18 27.24 -10.77
N PRO A 49 12.44 25.96 -11.10
CA PRO A 49 13.16 25.05 -10.21
C PRO A 49 14.60 25.52 -9.93
N VAL A 50 15.26 26.20 -10.88
CA VAL A 50 16.61 26.71 -10.70
C VAL A 50 16.65 27.78 -9.63
N LEU A 51 15.67 28.67 -9.60
CA LEU A 51 15.55 29.69 -8.56
C LEU A 51 15.36 29.08 -7.17
N VAL A 52 14.65 27.95 -7.09
CA VAL A 52 14.49 27.21 -5.83
C VAL A 52 15.80 26.57 -5.38
N MET A 53 16.60 26.00 -6.33
CA MET A 53 17.93 25.44 -6.03
C MET A 53 18.91 26.51 -5.53
N MET A 54 18.87 27.69 -6.11
CA MET A 54 19.75 28.82 -5.75
C MET A 54 19.41 29.43 -4.39
N GLY A 55 18.16 29.30 -3.93
CA GLY A 55 17.73 29.93 -2.68
C GLY A 55 17.79 31.45 -2.72
N ALA A 56 18.44 32.06 -1.71
CA ALA A 56 18.56 33.53 -1.61
C ALA A 56 19.63 34.14 -2.52
N ARG A 57 20.59 33.36 -2.97
CA ARG A 57 21.69 33.85 -3.86
C ARG A 57 21.22 33.78 -5.31
N ARG A 58 20.95 34.94 -5.91
CA ARG A 58 20.53 35.06 -7.32
C ARG A 58 21.67 35.58 -8.19
N ASP A 59 22.68 34.75 -8.40
CA ASP A 59 23.78 35.04 -9.29
C ASP A 59 23.47 34.54 -10.71
N PRO A 60 23.52 35.41 -11.76
CA PRO A 60 23.22 35.01 -13.13
C PRO A 60 24.14 33.93 -13.69
N THR A 61 25.40 33.88 -13.28
CA THR A 61 26.35 32.85 -13.74
C THR A 61 26.03 31.50 -13.17
N THR A 62 25.71 31.44 -11.90
CA THR A 62 25.24 30.23 -11.22
C THR A 62 23.90 29.71 -11.80
N TYR A 63 23.00 30.64 -12.16
CA TYR A 63 21.72 30.28 -12.80
C TYR A 63 21.96 29.57 -14.15
N GLN A 64 22.78 30.13 -15.04
CA GLN A 64 23.08 29.54 -16.33
C GLN A 64 23.81 28.20 -16.21
N HIS A 65 24.72 28.08 -15.25
CA HIS A 65 25.43 26.84 -14.99
C HIS A 65 24.47 25.72 -14.53
N LEU A 66 23.53 26.00 -13.62
CA LEU A 66 22.56 25.05 -13.17
C LEU A 66 21.58 24.66 -14.28
N LEU A 67 21.10 25.61 -15.10
CA LEU A 67 20.27 25.33 -16.28
C LEU A 67 20.93 24.30 -17.19
N GLN A 68 22.19 24.49 -17.53
CA GLN A 68 22.92 23.57 -18.38
C GLN A 68 23.23 22.24 -17.70
N GLN A 69 23.65 22.28 -16.44
CA GLN A 69 23.98 21.09 -15.66
C GLN A 69 22.82 20.12 -15.56
N TYR A 70 21.60 20.63 -15.35
CA TYR A 70 20.38 19.80 -15.24
C TYR A 70 19.64 19.65 -16.57
N GLY A 71 20.12 20.27 -17.65
CA GLY A 71 19.54 20.22 -18.99
C GLY A 71 18.15 20.88 -19.09
N LEU A 72 17.87 21.83 -18.22
CA LEU A 72 16.60 22.58 -18.17
C LEU A 72 16.50 23.66 -19.25
N ASP A 73 17.60 23.95 -19.94
CA ASP A 73 17.72 24.82 -21.13
C ASP A 73 17.12 24.17 -22.39
N ARG A 74 16.86 22.88 -22.35
CA ARG A 74 16.41 22.12 -23.52
C ARG A 74 14.88 22.11 -23.64
N PRO A 75 14.33 21.85 -24.84
CA PRO A 75 12.90 21.66 -25.05
C PRO A 75 12.34 20.55 -24.12
N TRP A 76 11.13 20.71 -23.61
CA TRP A 76 10.50 19.78 -22.66
C TRP A 76 10.46 18.32 -23.15
N TRP A 77 10.25 18.10 -24.43
CA TRP A 77 10.21 16.74 -25.01
C TRP A 77 11.61 16.06 -24.99
N GLU A 78 12.70 16.84 -25.15
CA GLU A 78 14.06 16.31 -25.05
C GLU A 78 14.39 15.97 -23.59
N GLN A 79 13.98 16.80 -22.65
CA GLN A 79 14.11 16.53 -21.21
C GLN A 79 13.38 15.23 -20.84
N TYR A 80 12.15 15.04 -21.34
CA TYR A 80 11.37 13.83 -21.08
C TYR A 80 11.99 12.59 -21.71
N LEU A 81 12.46 12.66 -22.96
CA LEU A 81 13.12 11.52 -23.59
C LEU A 81 14.42 11.12 -22.87
N ARG A 82 15.19 12.08 -22.38
CA ARG A 82 16.36 11.80 -21.53
C ARG A 82 15.98 11.14 -20.22
N TYR A 83 14.92 11.62 -19.60
CA TYR A 83 14.40 10.98 -18.39
C TYR A 83 14.00 9.52 -18.66
N LEU A 84 13.27 9.24 -19.74
CA LEU A 84 12.91 7.86 -20.11
C LEU A 84 14.15 6.99 -20.40
N GLY A 85 15.14 7.55 -21.11
CA GLY A 85 16.40 6.84 -21.34
C GLY A 85 17.17 6.53 -20.05
N GLY A 86 17.18 7.45 -19.11
CA GLY A 86 17.72 7.23 -17.76
C GLY A 86 16.94 6.18 -16.98
N LEU A 87 15.61 6.24 -17.02
CA LEU A 87 14.72 5.29 -16.34
C LEU A 87 14.98 3.84 -16.75
N VAL A 88 15.16 3.58 -18.05
CA VAL A 88 15.49 2.25 -18.59
C VAL A 88 16.85 1.74 -18.07
N GLN A 89 17.78 2.64 -17.79
CA GLN A 89 19.10 2.33 -17.24
C GLN A 89 19.12 2.32 -15.70
N GLY A 90 17.97 2.52 -15.03
CA GLY A 90 17.87 2.62 -13.56
C GLY A 90 18.38 3.95 -13.00
N ASN A 91 18.65 4.94 -13.86
CA ASN A 91 19.08 6.27 -13.46
C ASN A 91 17.88 7.22 -13.44
N LEU A 92 17.49 7.65 -12.25
CA LEU A 92 16.38 8.58 -12.03
C LEU A 92 16.82 10.05 -11.93
N GLY A 93 18.10 10.33 -12.24
CA GLY A 93 18.68 11.65 -12.15
C GLY A 93 19.14 12.04 -10.75
N LEU A 94 19.47 13.32 -10.61
CA LEU A 94 19.92 13.93 -9.36
C LEU A 94 18.79 14.77 -8.77
N SER A 95 18.70 14.78 -7.44
CA SER A 95 17.77 15.64 -6.72
C SER A 95 18.12 17.12 -6.92
N TYR A 96 17.11 17.95 -7.11
CA TYR A 96 17.28 19.40 -7.18
C TYR A 96 17.49 20.02 -5.80
N ARG A 97 16.93 19.38 -4.77
CA ARG A 97 17.03 19.87 -3.38
C ARG A 97 18.29 19.42 -2.67
N TYR A 98 18.77 18.21 -2.97
CA TYR A 98 19.96 17.63 -2.35
C TYR A 98 21.09 17.51 -3.38
N PRO A 99 21.92 18.57 -3.57
CA PRO A 99 22.93 18.61 -4.61
C PRO A 99 23.84 17.38 -4.59
N GLY A 100 24.02 16.77 -5.76
CA GLY A 100 24.88 15.59 -5.94
C GLY A 100 24.29 14.28 -5.40
N ARG A 101 23.07 14.25 -4.85
CA ARG A 101 22.45 13.01 -4.40
C ARG A 101 21.60 12.38 -5.50
N PRO A 102 21.89 11.13 -5.89
CA PRO A 102 21.04 10.36 -6.80
C PRO A 102 19.64 10.15 -6.20
N VAL A 103 18.61 10.32 -7.02
CA VAL A 103 17.22 10.12 -6.62
C VAL A 103 17.00 8.68 -6.14
N ILE A 104 17.63 7.69 -6.79
CA ILE A 104 17.49 6.27 -6.44
C ILE A 104 17.87 5.96 -4.97
N ASP A 105 18.86 6.66 -4.42
CA ASP A 105 19.29 6.45 -3.02
C ASP A 105 18.26 6.99 -2.04
N LEU A 106 17.66 8.14 -2.33
CA LEU A 106 16.58 8.72 -1.55
C LEU A 106 15.35 7.79 -1.55
N LEU A 107 14.99 7.28 -2.74
CA LEU A 107 13.85 6.38 -2.91
C LEU A 107 14.06 5.03 -2.23
N ARG A 108 15.26 4.46 -2.32
CA ARG A 108 15.57 3.17 -1.68
C ARG A 108 15.36 3.24 -0.16
N HIS A 109 15.85 4.32 0.47
CA HIS A 109 15.65 4.52 1.90
C HIS A 109 14.16 4.69 2.24
N GLY A 110 13.47 5.61 1.57
CA GLY A 110 12.05 5.87 1.81
C GLY A 110 11.16 4.66 1.54
N LEU A 111 11.45 3.88 0.48
CA LEU A 111 10.69 2.67 0.16
C LEU A 111 10.81 1.62 1.26
N GLY A 112 12.02 1.43 1.80
CA GLY A 112 12.23 0.51 2.93
C GLY A 112 11.38 0.86 4.14
N VAL A 113 11.31 2.16 4.48
CA VAL A 113 10.48 2.67 5.58
C VAL A 113 9.00 2.45 5.32
N SER A 114 8.50 2.83 4.14
CA SER A 114 7.07 2.68 3.79
C SER A 114 6.63 1.21 3.73
N ILE A 115 7.46 0.32 3.18
CA ILE A 115 7.17 -1.13 3.16
C ILE A 115 7.14 -1.70 4.57
N ALA A 116 8.10 -1.32 5.42
CA ALA A 116 8.13 -1.78 6.81
C ALA A 116 6.89 -1.31 7.57
N LEU A 117 6.53 -0.03 7.45
CA LEU A 117 5.35 0.54 8.09
C LEU A 117 4.05 -0.11 7.59
N GLY A 118 3.87 -0.18 6.27
CA GLY A 118 2.70 -0.80 5.64
C GLY A 118 2.59 -2.30 5.94
N GLY A 119 3.73 -3.01 5.95
CA GLY A 119 3.79 -4.43 6.28
C GLY A 119 3.37 -4.73 7.72
N VAL A 120 3.85 -3.95 8.68
CA VAL A 120 3.43 -4.08 10.10
C VAL A 120 1.95 -3.70 10.26
N ALA A 121 1.48 -2.65 9.59
CA ALA A 121 0.06 -2.27 9.61
C ALA A 121 -0.83 -3.37 9.02
N LEU A 122 -0.41 -4.02 7.92
CA LEU A 122 -1.13 -5.16 7.35
C LEU A 122 -1.15 -6.36 8.32
N LEU A 123 -0.01 -6.68 8.95
CA LEU A 123 0.07 -7.76 9.93
C LEU A 123 -0.90 -7.53 11.09
N VAL A 124 -0.91 -6.32 11.64
CA VAL A 124 -1.86 -5.93 12.72
C VAL A 124 -3.30 -6.06 12.23
N SER A 125 -3.59 -5.61 11.00
CA SER A 125 -4.92 -5.72 10.39
C SER A 125 -5.38 -7.16 10.24
N VAL A 126 -4.50 -8.05 9.83
CA VAL A 126 -4.78 -9.49 9.68
C VAL A 126 -5.02 -10.14 11.05
N VAL A 127 -4.12 -9.88 12.02
CA VAL A 127 -4.17 -10.47 13.36
C VAL A 127 -5.40 -10.03 14.15
N ILE A 128 -5.89 -8.82 13.94
CA ILE A 128 -7.08 -8.30 14.65
C ILE A 128 -8.34 -8.48 13.79
N GLY A 129 -8.31 -8.09 12.52
CA GLY A 129 -9.50 -8.02 11.66
C GLY A 129 -10.08 -9.40 11.34
N ILE A 130 -9.24 -10.38 10.99
CA ILE A 130 -9.72 -11.72 10.66
C ILE A 130 -10.36 -12.40 11.87
N PRO A 131 -9.74 -12.51 13.06
CA PRO A 131 -10.38 -13.10 14.22
C PRO A 131 -11.64 -12.36 14.66
N ALA A 132 -11.65 -11.04 14.58
CA ALA A 132 -12.84 -10.24 14.88
C ALA A 132 -14.00 -10.58 13.93
N GLY A 133 -13.75 -10.72 12.64
CA GLY A 133 -14.74 -11.13 11.63
C GLY A 133 -15.28 -12.56 11.88
N VAL A 134 -14.39 -13.50 12.20
CA VAL A 134 -14.78 -14.88 12.56
C VAL A 134 -15.65 -14.86 13.82
N LEU A 135 -15.25 -14.13 14.86
CA LEU A 135 -16.00 -14.03 16.12
C LEU A 135 -17.40 -13.43 15.91
N ALA A 136 -17.48 -12.37 15.11
CA ALA A 136 -18.75 -11.74 14.75
C ALA A 136 -19.67 -12.71 13.99
N ALA A 137 -19.12 -13.51 13.05
CA ALA A 137 -19.89 -14.49 12.29
C ALA A 137 -20.42 -15.64 13.16
N VAL A 138 -19.58 -16.20 14.03
CA VAL A 138 -19.98 -17.30 14.93
C VAL A 138 -21.01 -16.84 15.96
N ARG A 139 -20.95 -15.57 16.38
CA ARG A 139 -21.92 -14.95 17.29
C ARG A 139 -23.00 -14.13 16.57
N GLN A 140 -23.36 -14.51 15.36
CA GLN A 140 -24.33 -13.80 14.53
C GLN A 140 -25.57 -13.40 15.32
N ASN A 141 -26.05 -12.14 15.12
CA ASN A 141 -27.25 -11.56 15.73
C ASN A 141 -27.19 -11.33 17.25
N THR A 142 -26.06 -11.58 17.90
CA THR A 142 -25.84 -11.26 19.33
C THR A 142 -25.39 -9.82 19.50
N VAL A 143 -25.36 -9.34 20.77
CA VAL A 143 -24.80 -8.02 21.12
C VAL A 143 -23.31 -7.95 20.74
N ALA A 144 -22.56 -9.04 20.95
CA ALA A 144 -21.15 -9.10 20.59
C ALA A 144 -20.92 -8.89 19.08
N ASP A 145 -21.73 -9.51 18.22
CA ASP A 145 -21.69 -9.30 16.78
C ASP A 145 -21.89 -7.81 16.42
N ARG A 146 -22.92 -7.19 16.99
CA ARG A 146 -23.26 -5.78 16.73
C ARG A 146 -22.14 -4.84 17.19
N VAL A 147 -21.60 -5.05 18.39
CA VAL A 147 -20.53 -4.21 18.94
C VAL A 147 -19.25 -4.34 18.10
N ILE A 148 -18.84 -5.57 17.75
CA ILE A 148 -17.68 -5.79 16.88
C ILE A 148 -17.88 -5.10 15.54
N LEU A 149 -19.03 -5.27 14.91
CA LEU A 149 -19.31 -4.65 13.61
C LEU A 149 -19.31 -3.13 13.68
N LEU A 150 -20.01 -2.54 14.66
CA LEU A 150 -20.05 -1.08 14.81
C LEU A 150 -18.64 -0.51 15.02
N PHE A 151 -17.84 -1.14 15.90
CA PHE A 151 -16.48 -0.70 16.15
C PHE A 151 -15.60 -0.83 14.88
N MET A 152 -15.64 -1.97 14.21
CA MET A 152 -14.85 -2.21 12.99
C MET A 152 -15.29 -1.32 11.82
N LEU A 153 -16.58 -1.05 11.67
CA LEU A 153 -17.09 -0.12 10.67
C LEU A 153 -16.68 1.33 10.99
N SER A 154 -16.67 1.72 12.27
CA SER A 154 -16.17 3.04 12.69
C SER A 154 -14.69 3.21 12.32
N LEU A 155 -13.84 2.22 12.56
CA LEU A 155 -12.44 2.24 12.15
C LEU A 155 -12.27 2.36 10.63
N TYR A 156 -13.13 1.71 9.86
CA TYR A 156 -13.11 1.78 8.40
C TYR A 156 -13.60 3.13 7.87
N ALA A 157 -14.62 3.72 8.51
CA ALA A 157 -15.28 4.93 8.04
C ALA A 157 -14.50 6.21 8.37
N ILE A 158 -13.70 6.22 9.44
CA ILE A 158 -12.98 7.42 9.86
C ILE A 158 -11.73 7.61 8.98
N PRO A 159 -11.62 8.76 8.25
CA PRO A 159 -10.42 9.07 7.49
C PRO A 159 -9.17 9.16 8.40
N SER A 160 -8.02 8.71 7.90
CA SER A 160 -6.78 8.66 8.67
C SER A 160 -6.37 10.01 9.27
N PHE A 161 -6.56 11.11 8.52
CA PHE A 161 -6.25 12.46 9.01
C PHE A 161 -7.15 12.93 10.16
N VAL A 162 -8.38 12.37 10.31
CA VAL A 162 -9.28 12.61 11.44
C VAL A 162 -8.91 11.70 12.61
N LEU A 163 -8.51 10.45 12.32
CA LEU A 163 -8.16 9.48 13.35
C LEU A 163 -6.88 9.88 14.11
N ILE A 164 -5.92 10.56 13.46
CA ILE A 164 -4.68 10.99 14.08
C ILE A 164 -4.91 11.91 15.30
N PRO A 165 -5.62 13.05 15.20
CA PRO A 165 -5.87 13.89 16.36
C PRO A 165 -6.70 13.18 17.45
N ILE A 166 -7.61 12.27 17.09
CA ILE A 166 -8.37 11.47 18.07
C ILE A 166 -7.43 10.59 18.88
N LEU A 167 -6.55 9.84 18.21
CA LEU A 167 -5.59 8.97 18.90
C LEU A 167 -4.59 9.76 19.73
N ARG A 168 -4.18 10.94 19.29
CA ARG A 168 -3.32 11.83 20.07
C ARG A 168 -4.01 12.37 21.33
N ALA A 169 -5.27 12.76 21.20
CA ALA A 169 -6.07 13.18 22.36
C ALA A 169 -6.20 12.04 23.38
N LEU A 170 -6.44 10.82 22.89
CA LEU A 170 -6.48 9.61 23.73
C LEU A 170 -5.13 9.34 24.39
N ASP A 171 -4.03 9.40 23.64
CA ASP A 171 -2.67 9.23 24.18
C ASP A 171 -2.36 10.25 25.29
N THR A 172 -2.70 11.52 25.06
CA THR A 172 -2.54 12.58 26.07
C THR A 172 -3.38 12.31 27.31
N PHE A 173 -4.61 11.81 27.15
CA PHE A 173 -5.46 11.42 28.27
C PHE A 173 -4.86 10.24 29.07
N LEU A 174 -4.39 9.22 28.37
CA LEU A 174 -3.74 8.05 28.96
C LEU A 174 -2.43 8.41 29.66
N PHE A 175 -1.66 9.33 29.10
CA PHE A 175 -0.46 9.87 29.74
C PHE A 175 -0.77 10.56 31.08
N ARG A 176 -1.84 11.36 31.14
CA ARG A 176 -2.31 11.96 32.38
C ARG A 176 -2.76 10.92 33.41
N ALA A 177 -3.17 9.75 32.96
CA ALA A 177 -3.51 8.61 33.81
C ALA A 177 -2.28 7.76 34.24
N GLY A 178 -1.06 8.21 33.91
CA GLY A 178 0.20 7.55 34.30
C GLY A 178 0.78 6.55 33.31
N LEU A 179 0.21 6.45 32.10
CA LEU A 179 0.78 5.63 31.04
C LEU A 179 1.92 6.37 30.30
N PRO A 180 2.88 5.66 29.69
CA PRO A 180 3.95 6.30 28.94
C PRO A 180 3.41 7.05 27.72
N TYR A 181 3.93 8.28 27.51
CA TYR A 181 3.58 9.09 26.34
C TYR A 181 4.20 8.52 25.06
N LEU A 182 3.41 8.42 24.01
CA LEU A 182 3.88 7.96 22.71
C LEU A 182 4.43 9.13 21.87
N PRO A 183 5.57 8.93 21.16
CA PRO A 183 6.16 9.98 20.34
C PRO A 183 5.20 10.47 19.25
N VAL A 184 5.14 11.80 19.10
CA VAL A 184 4.26 12.50 18.17
C VAL A 184 4.79 12.49 16.75
N ALA A 185 6.11 12.39 16.58
CA ALA A 185 6.78 12.44 15.29
C ALA A 185 8.13 11.72 15.35
N GLY A 186 8.63 11.32 14.18
CA GLY A 186 9.94 10.67 14.04
C GLY A 186 9.83 9.19 13.70
N TRP A 187 11.01 8.55 13.62
CA TRP A 187 11.18 7.16 13.20
C TRP A 187 12.33 6.51 13.96
N GLY A 188 12.32 5.19 14.11
CA GLY A 188 13.44 4.41 14.64
C GLY A 188 13.12 3.62 15.90
N ALA A 189 12.70 4.25 16.99
CA ALA A 189 12.35 3.51 18.22
C ALA A 189 10.97 2.84 18.11
N ALA A 190 10.77 1.73 18.81
CA ALA A 190 9.50 0.97 18.77
C ALA A 190 8.27 1.82 19.13
N ALA A 191 8.41 2.79 20.04
CA ALA A 191 7.32 3.68 20.41
C ALA A 191 6.81 4.55 19.25
N HIS A 192 7.68 4.90 18.28
CA HIS A 192 7.28 5.68 17.08
C HIS A 192 6.40 4.90 16.10
N TRP A 193 6.28 3.58 16.27
CA TRP A 193 5.46 2.74 15.39
C TRP A 193 4.01 2.65 15.81
N VAL A 194 3.74 2.82 17.12
CA VAL A 194 2.43 2.50 17.71
C VAL A 194 1.31 3.32 17.08
N LEU A 195 1.39 4.65 17.12
CA LEU A 195 0.34 5.51 16.58
C LEU A 195 0.22 5.44 15.05
N PRO A 196 1.31 5.54 14.26
CA PRO A 196 1.22 5.42 12.80
C PRO A 196 0.66 4.07 12.35
N VAL A 197 1.10 2.96 12.96
CA VAL A 197 0.59 1.63 12.63
C VAL A 197 -0.90 1.51 13.00
N ALA A 198 -1.32 2.01 14.16
CA ALA A 198 -2.72 1.99 14.56
C ALA A 198 -3.61 2.75 13.57
N VAL A 199 -3.17 3.94 13.11
CA VAL A 199 -3.90 4.75 12.11
C VAL A 199 -3.98 4.03 10.77
N LEU A 200 -2.86 3.50 10.26
CA LEU A 200 -2.84 2.81 8.97
C LEU A 200 -3.61 1.50 9.00
N ALA A 201 -3.50 0.74 10.08
CA ALA A 201 -4.19 -0.53 10.23
C ALA A 201 -5.71 -0.37 10.40
N ALA A 202 -6.20 0.74 10.95
CA ALA A 202 -7.59 0.92 11.34
C ALA A 202 -8.59 0.59 10.20
N ALA A 203 -8.47 1.27 9.06
CA ALA A 203 -9.36 1.06 7.94
C ALA A 203 -9.26 -0.35 7.35
N THR A 204 -8.03 -0.87 7.22
CA THR A 204 -7.79 -2.22 6.69
C THR A 204 -8.34 -3.30 7.64
N THR A 205 -8.17 -3.12 8.94
CA THR A 205 -8.74 -4.02 9.99
C THR A 205 -10.26 -4.08 9.88
N GLY A 206 -10.92 -2.92 9.79
CA GLY A 206 -12.36 -2.83 9.65
C GLY A 206 -12.87 -3.53 8.38
N ASN A 207 -12.20 -3.31 7.25
CA ASN A 207 -12.55 -3.96 5.99
C ASN A 207 -12.36 -5.49 6.05
N LEU A 208 -11.22 -5.96 6.57
CA LEU A 208 -10.94 -7.40 6.72
C LEU A 208 -11.94 -8.07 7.66
N ALA A 209 -12.30 -7.45 8.78
CA ALA A 209 -13.30 -7.98 9.71
C ALA A 209 -14.66 -8.13 9.02
N ARG A 210 -15.12 -7.11 8.30
CA ARG A 210 -16.38 -7.14 7.56
C ARG A 210 -16.38 -8.22 6.49
N LEU A 211 -15.33 -8.31 5.68
CA LEU A 211 -15.20 -9.29 4.61
C LEU A 211 -15.14 -10.72 5.18
N THR A 212 -14.35 -10.94 6.22
CA THR A 212 -14.24 -12.24 6.89
C THR A 212 -15.57 -12.68 7.47
N ARG A 213 -16.32 -11.76 8.12
CA ARG A 213 -17.65 -12.07 8.64
C ARG A 213 -18.60 -12.48 7.52
N ALA A 214 -18.64 -11.77 6.41
CA ALA A 214 -19.51 -12.09 5.28
C ALA A 214 -19.20 -13.47 4.70
N ALA A 215 -17.92 -13.74 4.43
CA ALA A 215 -17.47 -15.03 3.91
C ALA A 215 -17.74 -16.19 4.88
N MET A 216 -17.53 -15.98 6.18
CA MET A 216 -17.85 -16.99 7.20
C MET A 216 -19.33 -17.30 7.27
N LEU A 217 -20.21 -16.30 7.23
CA LEU A 217 -21.67 -16.51 7.27
C LEU A 217 -22.19 -17.27 6.05
N GLU A 218 -21.60 -17.04 4.88
CA GLU A 218 -21.91 -17.79 3.67
C GLU A 218 -21.53 -19.26 3.86
N VAL A 219 -20.28 -19.51 4.25
CA VAL A 219 -19.75 -20.88 4.41
C VAL A 219 -20.45 -21.67 5.52
N LEU A 220 -20.78 -21.03 6.64
CA LEU A 220 -21.46 -21.68 7.77
C LEU A 220 -22.85 -22.24 7.40
N ARG A 221 -23.46 -21.79 6.31
CA ARG A 221 -24.77 -22.29 5.82
C ARG A 221 -24.66 -23.52 4.91
N HIS A 222 -23.46 -23.91 4.49
CA HIS A 222 -23.27 -25.05 3.59
C HIS A 222 -23.50 -26.38 4.27
N ASP A 223 -24.02 -27.37 3.53
CA ASP A 223 -24.39 -28.70 4.02
C ASP A 223 -23.20 -29.50 4.60
N TYR A 224 -22.00 -29.33 4.07
CA TYR A 224 -20.83 -30.00 4.62
C TYR A 224 -20.49 -29.54 6.06
N VAL A 225 -20.82 -28.27 6.40
CA VAL A 225 -20.66 -27.76 7.77
C VAL A 225 -21.69 -28.39 8.69
N ARG A 226 -22.95 -28.51 8.22
CA ARG A 226 -24.00 -29.24 8.97
C ARG A 226 -23.61 -30.69 9.19
N THR A 227 -23.04 -31.34 8.18
CA THR A 227 -22.53 -32.72 8.31
C THR A 227 -21.43 -32.82 9.36
N ALA A 228 -20.51 -31.83 9.43
CA ALA A 228 -19.47 -31.81 10.45
C ALA A 228 -20.04 -31.69 11.87
N VAL A 229 -21.09 -30.88 12.07
CA VAL A 229 -21.81 -30.78 13.34
C VAL A 229 -22.48 -32.08 13.68
N ALA A 230 -23.19 -32.71 12.71
CA ALA A 230 -23.88 -33.97 12.91
C ALA A 230 -22.93 -35.15 13.28
N LYS A 231 -21.66 -35.06 12.86
CA LYS A 231 -20.59 -36.01 13.25
C LYS A 231 -20.02 -35.76 14.65
N GLY A 232 -20.56 -34.80 15.41
CA GLY A 232 -20.16 -34.52 16.79
C GLY A 232 -18.87 -33.71 16.94
N LEU A 233 -18.42 -33.02 15.88
CA LEU A 233 -17.25 -32.16 15.97
C LEU A 233 -17.53 -30.94 16.86
N THR A 234 -16.53 -30.53 17.64
CA THR A 234 -16.65 -29.36 18.51
C THR A 234 -16.85 -28.07 17.71
N PRO A 235 -17.55 -27.04 18.24
CA PRO A 235 -17.74 -25.76 17.56
C PRO A 235 -16.42 -25.12 17.07
N ARG A 236 -15.35 -25.26 17.85
CA ARG A 236 -14.03 -24.77 17.48
C ARG A 236 -13.45 -25.49 16.25
N GLN A 237 -13.60 -26.82 16.19
CA GLN A 237 -13.17 -27.62 15.03
C GLN A 237 -13.98 -27.28 13.78
N VAL A 238 -15.30 -27.16 13.91
CA VAL A 238 -16.20 -26.76 12.82
C VAL A 238 -15.80 -25.38 12.30
N THR A 239 -15.61 -24.40 13.18
CA THR A 239 -15.24 -23.02 12.79
C THR A 239 -13.92 -22.96 12.08
N TRP A 240 -12.82 -23.43 12.71
CA TRP A 240 -11.46 -23.20 12.19
C TRP A 240 -11.03 -24.20 11.12
N ARG A 241 -11.40 -25.48 11.25
CA ARG A 241 -10.94 -26.53 10.33
C ARG A 241 -11.84 -26.70 9.10
N HIS A 242 -13.17 -26.46 9.26
CA HIS A 242 -14.13 -26.70 8.18
C HIS A 242 -14.64 -25.41 7.55
N ALA A 243 -15.07 -24.42 8.34
CA ALA A 243 -15.64 -23.19 7.80
C ALA A 243 -14.54 -22.19 7.38
N PHE A 244 -13.63 -21.83 8.26
CA PHE A 244 -12.63 -20.79 8.01
C PHE A 244 -11.72 -21.13 6.84
N ARG A 245 -11.32 -22.39 6.67
CA ARG A 245 -10.47 -22.82 5.55
C ARG A 245 -11.03 -22.43 4.18
N ASN A 246 -12.34 -22.45 4.03
CA ASN A 246 -13.00 -22.06 2.78
C ASN A 246 -13.36 -20.57 2.76
N ALA A 247 -13.72 -20.00 3.90
CA ALA A 247 -14.08 -18.60 4.03
C ALA A 247 -12.86 -17.66 3.90
N VAL A 248 -11.63 -18.14 4.11
CA VAL A 248 -10.42 -17.32 4.02
C VAL A 248 -10.04 -16.96 2.57
N LEU A 249 -10.46 -17.74 1.57
CA LEU A 249 -10.08 -17.52 0.17
C LEU A 249 -10.38 -16.09 -0.32
N PRO A 250 -11.61 -15.55 -0.22
CA PRO A 250 -11.87 -14.16 -0.63
C PRO A 250 -11.15 -13.13 0.25
N VAL A 251 -10.77 -13.48 1.48
CA VAL A 251 -9.99 -12.58 2.35
C VAL A 251 -8.55 -12.47 1.87
N VAL A 252 -7.93 -13.59 1.52
CA VAL A 252 -6.53 -13.60 1.01
C VAL A 252 -6.40 -12.82 -0.29
N THR A 253 -7.39 -12.85 -1.17
CA THR A 253 -7.37 -12.11 -2.45
C THR A 253 -7.32 -10.58 -2.25
N VAL A 254 -7.77 -10.08 -1.11
CA VAL A 254 -7.76 -8.64 -0.80
C VAL A 254 -6.46 -8.20 -0.11
N LEU A 255 -5.62 -9.13 0.38
CA LEU A 255 -4.41 -8.77 1.13
C LEU A 255 -3.37 -8.03 0.27
N GLY A 256 -3.17 -8.43 -0.99
CA GLY A 256 -2.22 -7.76 -1.86
C GLY A 256 -2.62 -6.33 -2.22
N PRO A 257 -3.84 -6.08 -2.75
CA PRO A 257 -4.37 -4.73 -2.90
C PRO A 257 -4.34 -3.92 -1.59
N SER A 258 -4.61 -4.55 -0.44
CA SER A 258 -4.51 -3.87 0.86
C SER A 258 -3.08 -3.43 1.18
N LEU A 259 -2.08 -4.25 0.89
CA LEU A 259 -0.68 -3.86 1.08
C LEU A 259 -0.29 -2.72 0.12
N ALA A 260 -0.68 -2.79 -1.16
CA ALA A 260 -0.47 -1.70 -2.09
C ALA A 260 -1.11 -0.40 -1.59
N PHE A 261 -2.35 -0.46 -1.10
CA PHE A 261 -3.05 0.68 -0.50
C PHE A 261 -2.32 1.21 0.74
N LEU A 262 -1.83 0.35 1.64
CA LEU A 262 -1.10 0.76 2.83
C LEU A 262 0.22 1.47 2.49
N VAL A 263 0.94 0.98 1.49
CA VAL A 263 2.18 1.63 1.02
C VAL A 263 1.89 2.98 0.35
N THR A 264 0.83 3.06 -0.48
CA THR A 264 0.44 4.32 -1.15
C THR A 264 -0.38 5.24 -0.24
N GLY A 265 -1.21 4.71 0.63
CA GLY A 265 -2.03 5.47 1.59
C GLY A 265 -1.24 6.02 2.78
N ALA A 266 0.04 5.60 2.92
CA ALA A 266 0.92 6.08 3.98
C ALA A 266 1.30 7.57 3.86
N PHE A 267 1.09 8.22 2.69
CA PHE A 267 1.45 9.63 2.46
C PHE A 267 1.02 10.58 3.58
N VAL A 268 -0.25 10.52 3.95
CA VAL A 268 -0.81 11.41 4.99
C VAL A 268 -0.21 11.08 6.34
N VAL A 269 -0.11 9.79 6.66
CA VAL A 269 0.43 9.32 7.95
C VAL A 269 1.92 9.61 8.03
N GLU A 270 2.70 9.31 7.01
CA GLU A 270 4.13 9.60 6.97
C GLU A 270 4.42 11.09 7.12
N ASN A 271 3.63 11.95 6.45
CA ASN A 271 3.81 13.38 6.55
C ASN A 271 3.43 13.93 7.93
N LEU A 272 2.31 13.51 8.50
CA LEU A 272 1.82 14.01 9.79
C LEU A 272 2.65 13.51 10.98
N PHE A 273 3.28 12.33 10.85
CA PHE A 273 4.19 11.78 11.86
C PHE A 273 5.68 12.02 11.54
N ALA A 274 5.99 12.79 10.47
CA ALA A 274 7.36 13.06 10.01
C ALA A 274 8.19 11.77 9.83
N ILE A 275 7.60 10.73 9.25
CA ILE A 275 8.25 9.44 8.98
C ILE A 275 8.93 9.54 7.62
N PRO A 276 10.24 9.24 7.49
CA PRO A 276 11.01 9.43 6.25
C PRO A 276 10.73 8.34 5.21
N GLY A 277 9.46 8.16 4.85
CA GLY A 277 9.00 7.22 3.83
C GLY A 277 8.86 7.85 2.45
N ILE A 278 8.39 7.06 1.47
CA ILE A 278 8.16 7.50 0.08
C ILE A 278 7.08 8.60 0.00
N GLY A 279 6.03 8.49 0.79
CA GLY A 279 4.96 9.49 0.80
C GLY A 279 5.42 10.82 1.36
N PHE A 280 6.18 10.81 2.45
CA PHE A 280 6.81 12.00 3.00
C PHE A 280 7.75 12.67 1.99
N LEU A 281 8.59 11.87 1.32
CA LEU A 281 9.51 12.33 0.30
C LEU A 281 8.78 12.96 -0.89
N ALA A 282 7.67 12.35 -1.33
CA ALA A 282 6.85 12.88 -2.42
C ALA A 282 6.22 14.24 -2.08
N ILE A 283 5.63 14.37 -0.87
CA ILE A 283 5.02 15.64 -0.43
C ILE A 283 6.08 16.73 -0.31
N GLN A 284 7.26 16.40 0.23
CA GLN A 284 8.37 17.36 0.28
C GLN A 284 8.86 17.76 -1.11
N ALA A 285 8.98 16.80 -2.04
CA ALA A 285 9.39 17.07 -3.42
C ALA A 285 8.44 18.04 -4.13
N ILE A 286 7.12 17.91 -3.90
CA ILE A 286 6.12 18.87 -4.42
C ILE A 286 6.39 20.27 -3.87
N GLY A 287 6.50 20.40 -2.55
CA GLY A 287 6.72 21.69 -1.89
C GLY A 287 8.04 22.35 -2.26
N GLN A 288 9.07 21.56 -2.53
CA GLN A 288 10.42 22.01 -2.87
C GLN A 288 10.71 22.03 -4.39
N ARG A 289 9.72 21.65 -5.21
CA ARG A 289 9.83 21.54 -6.69
C ARG A 289 10.99 20.65 -7.16
N ASP A 290 11.24 19.59 -6.40
CA ASP A 290 12.22 18.58 -6.76
C ASP A 290 11.59 17.58 -7.74
N TYR A 291 11.49 17.99 -9.01
CA TYR A 291 10.81 17.20 -10.03
C TYR A 291 11.43 15.80 -10.24
N PRO A 292 12.77 15.61 -10.23
CA PRO A 292 13.34 14.27 -10.33
C PRO A 292 12.89 13.34 -9.20
N VAL A 293 12.85 13.84 -7.96
CA VAL A 293 12.35 13.06 -6.82
C VAL A 293 10.86 12.78 -6.95
N LEU A 294 10.06 13.76 -7.40
CA LEU A 294 8.63 13.57 -7.62
C LEU A 294 8.36 12.52 -8.70
N LEU A 295 9.04 12.59 -9.83
CA LEU A 295 8.93 11.58 -10.88
C LEU A 295 9.37 10.20 -10.40
N GLY A 296 10.50 10.14 -9.69
CA GLY A 296 11.01 8.89 -9.12
C GLY A 296 10.05 8.26 -8.11
N THR A 297 9.46 9.04 -7.20
CA THR A 297 8.45 8.54 -6.24
C THR A 297 7.22 8.01 -6.97
N THR A 298 6.76 8.69 -8.01
CA THR A 298 5.61 8.27 -8.82
C THR A 298 5.87 6.93 -9.52
N VAL A 299 7.06 6.76 -10.12
CA VAL A 299 7.47 5.48 -10.75
C VAL A 299 7.51 4.35 -9.74
N VAL A 300 8.14 4.57 -8.58
CA VAL A 300 8.26 3.53 -7.54
C VAL A 300 6.88 3.11 -7.01
N LEU A 301 5.98 4.07 -6.79
CA LEU A 301 4.63 3.78 -6.31
C LEU A 301 3.80 3.03 -7.36
N ALA A 302 3.85 3.47 -8.62
CA ALA A 302 3.15 2.77 -9.70
C ALA A 302 3.67 1.34 -9.87
N ALA A 303 5.00 1.16 -9.84
CA ALA A 303 5.62 -0.16 -9.89
C ALA A 303 5.22 -1.03 -8.69
N ALA A 304 5.23 -0.47 -7.47
CA ALA A 304 4.81 -1.18 -6.26
C ALA A 304 3.37 -1.69 -6.36
N VAL A 305 2.42 -0.85 -6.80
CA VAL A 305 1.01 -1.25 -7.00
C VAL A 305 0.89 -2.40 -8.00
N ILE A 306 1.56 -2.31 -9.14
CA ILE A 306 1.48 -3.33 -10.19
C ILE A 306 2.12 -4.65 -9.72
N ILE A 307 3.28 -4.58 -9.03
CA ILE A 307 3.94 -5.75 -8.47
C ILE A 307 3.06 -6.42 -7.40
N MET A 308 2.45 -5.64 -6.51
CA MET A 308 1.55 -6.19 -5.49
C MET A 308 0.30 -6.84 -6.10
N ASN A 309 -0.26 -6.25 -7.15
CA ASN A 309 -1.36 -6.86 -7.89
C ASN A 309 -0.92 -8.16 -8.59
N LEU A 310 0.27 -8.19 -9.20
CA LEU A 310 0.83 -9.41 -9.78
C LEU A 310 1.02 -10.51 -8.74
N ILE A 311 1.59 -10.18 -7.57
CA ILE A 311 1.75 -11.13 -6.46
C ILE A 311 0.39 -11.68 -6.03
N THR A 312 -0.62 -10.82 -5.93
CA THR A 312 -1.99 -11.22 -5.59
C THR A 312 -2.57 -12.20 -6.61
N ASP A 313 -2.42 -11.90 -7.89
CA ASP A 313 -2.91 -12.78 -8.97
C ASP A 313 -2.21 -14.15 -8.92
N LEU A 314 -0.90 -14.19 -8.65
CA LEU A 314 -0.14 -15.43 -8.52
C LEU A 314 -0.57 -16.24 -7.29
N VAL A 315 -0.77 -15.57 -6.16
CA VAL A 315 -1.28 -16.21 -4.93
C VAL A 315 -2.69 -16.77 -5.16
N TYR A 316 -3.53 -16.03 -5.90
CA TYR A 316 -4.88 -16.49 -6.22
C TYR A 316 -4.87 -17.75 -7.08
N VAL A 317 -4.06 -17.79 -8.13
CA VAL A 317 -3.88 -18.99 -8.98
C VAL A 317 -3.34 -20.18 -8.18
N ALA A 318 -2.47 -19.92 -7.19
CA ALA A 318 -1.93 -20.98 -6.34
C ALA A 318 -2.98 -21.56 -5.37
N LEU A 319 -3.88 -20.72 -4.85
CA LEU A 319 -4.91 -21.12 -3.88
C LEU A 319 -6.14 -21.75 -4.54
N ASP A 320 -6.56 -21.27 -5.70
CA ASP A 320 -7.69 -21.85 -6.44
C ASP A 320 -7.32 -22.18 -7.89
N PRO A 321 -6.90 -23.43 -8.15
CA PRO A 321 -6.52 -23.89 -9.49
C PRO A 321 -7.69 -23.95 -10.50
N ARG A 322 -8.92 -23.65 -10.08
CA ARG A 322 -10.11 -23.64 -10.95
C ARG A 322 -10.32 -22.27 -11.62
N VAL A 323 -9.68 -21.24 -11.14
CA VAL A 323 -9.81 -19.90 -11.68
C VAL A 323 -9.01 -19.78 -12.98
N ARG A 324 -9.72 -19.55 -14.08
CA ARG A 324 -9.15 -19.05 -15.33
C ARG A 324 -9.25 -17.53 -15.28
N ILE A 325 -8.12 -16.86 -15.10
CA ILE A 325 -8.07 -15.41 -15.21
C ILE A 325 -8.26 -15.06 -16.68
N ALA A 326 -9.35 -14.35 -16.98
CA ALA A 326 -9.71 -13.89 -18.31
C ALA A 326 -8.77 -12.79 -18.80
#